data_94e6ba783bcca6978485e331b5b9cbeb
#
_entry.id   94e6ba783bcca6978485e331b5b9cbeb
#
_cell.length_a   1.000
_cell.length_b   1.000
_cell.length_c   1.000
_cell.angle_alpha   90.00
_cell.angle_beta   90.00
_cell.angle_gamma   90.00
#
_symmetry.space_group_name_H-M   'P 1'
#
loop_
_entity.id
_entity.type
_entity.pdbx_description
1 polymer ?
#
loop_
_entity_poly.entity_id
_entity_poly.type
_entity_poly.pdbx_seq_one_letter_code
_entity_poly.pdbx_strand_id
1 'polypeptide(L)'
;MLGIKKIKIMYGSCSARVYGYIYENENEEKRKRSAVILLHGYNSCQDDLEYIAEVLANDGYLALTIDFRGGGKKCISMGETTDMSLKTEVEDAGGAVEFICRTRKGQFDRLFLYGESQGGLVASLTAASLSQKISGLFLLYPAFCIPEDMKKVNINEGETLELMGMDISKKYIDELPQFDVYDMMKYYGGKITIAHGDIDPIVNLRYSQRLFEQQKALGRDITLDVFPGESHGFKAEARNKWLEIILNRLKGE
;
A
#
# COMPACT_ATOMS: atom_id res chain seq x y z
N MET A 1 16.43 10.12 -25.58
CA MET A 1 16.53 9.66 -24.16
C MET A 1 15.60 8.48 -24.04
N LEU A 2 16.08 7.32 -23.59
CA LEU A 2 15.23 6.18 -23.27
C LEU A 2 14.36 6.60 -22.08
N GLY A 3 13.06 6.38 -22.18
CA GLY A 3 12.06 6.80 -21.21
C GLY A 3 11.68 5.68 -20.21
N ILE A 4 10.49 5.84 -19.63
CA ILE A 4 9.84 4.83 -18.82
C ILE A 4 8.84 4.10 -19.72
N LYS A 5 8.84 2.77 -19.66
CA LYS A 5 7.83 1.94 -20.26
C LYS A 5 6.71 1.69 -19.25
N LYS A 6 5.48 2.10 -19.58
CA LYS A 6 4.25 1.82 -18.83
C LYS A 6 3.50 0.68 -19.52
N ILE A 7 3.28 -0.42 -18.81
CA ILE A 7 2.68 -1.65 -19.34
C ILE A 7 1.41 -1.94 -18.56
N LYS A 8 0.25 -1.89 -19.22
CA LYS A 8 -1.01 -2.29 -18.60
C LYS A 8 -0.99 -3.79 -18.30
N ILE A 9 -1.41 -4.14 -17.10
CA ILE A 9 -1.50 -5.54 -16.64
C ILE A 9 -2.90 -5.85 -16.13
N MET A 10 -3.18 -7.14 -16.05
CA MET A 10 -4.38 -7.69 -15.45
C MET A 10 -4.06 -9.05 -14.84
N TYR A 11 -4.62 -9.33 -13.68
CA TYR A 11 -4.55 -10.65 -13.04
C TYR A 11 -5.86 -10.97 -12.31
N GLY A 12 -5.99 -12.19 -11.80
CA GLY A 12 -7.19 -12.68 -11.14
C GLY A 12 -8.06 -13.55 -12.05
N SER A 13 -9.25 -13.91 -11.57
CA SER A 13 -10.24 -14.71 -12.31
C SER A 13 -11.13 -13.84 -13.19
N CYS A 14 -11.98 -14.48 -14.02
CA CYS A 14 -12.94 -13.75 -14.86
C CYS A 14 -13.92 -12.89 -14.08
N SER A 15 -14.24 -13.25 -12.83
CA SER A 15 -15.16 -12.54 -11.93
C SER A 15 -14.47 -11.62 -10.92
N ALA A 16 -13.14 -11.61 -10.89
CA ALA A 16 -12.35 -10.87 -9.89
C ALA A 16 -11.05 -10.37 -10.51
N ARG A 17 -11.16 -9.53 -11.55
CA ARG A 17 -9.99 -8.96 -12.25
C ARG A 17 -9.49 -7.71 -11.56
N VAL A 18 -8.20 -7.70 -11.31
CA VAL A 18 -7.44 -6.53 -10.86
C VAL A 18 -6.64 -5.99 -12.02
N TYR A 19 -6.70 -4.69 -12.25
CA TYR A 19 -5.93 -3.97 -13.25
C TYR A 19 -4.87 -3.11 -12.59
N GLY A 20 -3.81 -2.85 -13.34
CA GLY A 20 -2.73 -1.99 -12.91
C GLY A 20 -1.72 -1.73 -14.01
N TYR A 21 -0.59 -1.14 -13.64
CA TYR A 21 0.49 -0.85 -14.58
C TYR A 21 1.85 -1.20 -13.99
N ILE A 22 2.70 -1.84 -14.80
CA ILE A 22 4.13 -1.96 -14.54
C ILE A 22 4.84 -0.76 -15.17
N TYR A 23 5.74 -0.16 -14.41
CA TYR A 23 6.65 0.89 -14.84
C TYR A 23 8.07 0.37 -14.74
N GLU A 24 8.81 0.42 -15.83
CA GLU A 24 10.20 -0.03 -15.90
C GLU A 24 11.05 0.91 -16.76
N ASN A 25 12.33 1.04 -16.42
CA ASN A 25 13.26 1.84 -17.23
C ASN A 25 13.51 1.13 -18.58
N GLU A 26 13.38 1.85 -19.69
CA GLU A 26 13.66 1.31 -21.02
C GLU A 26 15.13 0.94 -21.20
N ASN A 27 16.05 1.64 -20.50
CA ASN A 27 17.45 1.27 -20.47
C ASN A 27 17.67 0.13 -19.46
N GLU A 28 17.90 -1.07 -19.98
CA GLU A 28 18.12 -2.27 -19.18
C GLU A 28 19.35 -2.19 -18.26
N GLU A 29 20.38 -1.45 -18.65
CA GLU A 29 21.60 -1.25 -17.85
C GLU A 29 21.34 -0.46 -16.56
N LYS A 30 20.27 0.35 -16.52
CA LYS A 30 19.83 1.07 -15.33
C LYS A 30 18.99 0.24 -14.39
N ARG A 31 18.49 -0.91 -14.82
CA ARG A 31 17.56 -1.72 -14.03
C ARG A 31 18.22 -2.28 -12.79
N LYS A 32 17.57 -2.04 -11.67
CA LYS A 32 17.97 -2.50 -10.34
C LYS A 32 17.20 -3.75 -9.96
N ARG A 33 17.77 -4.52 -9.04
CA ARG A 33 17.22 -5.81 -8.63
C ARG A 33 16.23 -5.71 -7.46
N SER A 34 15.44 -4.64 -7.44
CA SER A 34 14.35 -4.47 -6.47
C SER A 34 13.08 -4.04 -7.18
N ALA A 35 11.94 -4.54 -6.70
CA ALA A 35 10.61 -4.19 -7.16
C ALA A 35 9.79 -3.57 -6.02
N VAL A 36 8.88 -2.66 -6.37
CA VAL A 36 7.96 -2.02 -5.42
C VAL A 36 6.54 -2.13 -5.95
N ILE A 37 5.62 -2.70 -5.17
CA ILE A 37 4.18 -2.68 -5.44
C ILE A 37 3.58 -1.52 -4.66
N LEU A 38 2.81 -0.67 -5.34
CA LEU A 38 2.20 0.54 -4.79
C LEU A 38 0.69 0.33 -4.62
N LEU A 39 0.22 0.59 -3.40
CA LEU A 39 -1.14 0.35 -2.95
C LEU A 39 -1.79 1.68 -2.53
N HIS A 40 -2.85 2.08 -3.22
CA HIS A 40 -3.54 3.35 -3.00
C HIS A 40 -4.41 3.35 -1.74
N GLY A 41 -4.81 4.54 -1.28
CA GLY A 41 -5.69 4.72 -0.14
C GLY A 41 -7.17 4.51 -0.46
N TYR A 42 -8.02 4.68 0.56
CA TYR A 42 -9.48 4.62 0.46
C TYR A 42 -10.02 5.62 -0.56
N ASN A 43 -10.95 5.18 -1.43
CA ASN A 43 -11.57 5.99 -2.48
C ASN A 43 -10.56 6.71 -3.41
N SER A 44 -9.37 6.14 -3.57
CA SER A 44 -8.30 6.57 -4.48
C SER A 44 -8.17 5.56 -5.63
N CYS A 45 -7.16 5.68 -6.46
CA CYS A 45 -6.88 4.77 -7.56
C CYS A 45 -5.38 4.74 -7.88
N GLN A 46 -4.96 3.82 -8.73
CA GLN A 46 -3.57 3.63 -9.12
C GLN A 46 -2.97 4.86 -9.83
N ASP A 47 -3.78 5.69 -10.49
CA ASP A 47 -3.30 6.92 -11.15
C ASP A 47 -2.74 7.94 -10.14
N ASP A 48 -3.26 7.96 -8.90
CA ASP A 48 -2.78 8.84 -7.84
C ASP A 48 -1.35 8.46 -7.38
N LEU A 49 -0.89 7.24 -7.70
CA LEU A 49 0.45 6.73 -7.38
C LEU A 49 1.40 6.73 -8.59
N GLU A 50 0.93 7.14 -9.78
CA GLU A 50 1.72 7.10 -11.01
C GLU A 50 3.05 7.85 -10.88
N TYR A 51 3.02 9.06 -10.28
CA TYR A 51 4.23 9.87 -10.14
C TYR A 51 5.31 9.18 -9.29
N ILE A 52 4.92 8.42 -8.25
CA ILE A 52 5.86 7.62 -7.44
C ILE A 52 6.44 6.49 -8.28
N ALA A 53 5.56 5.78 -9.03
CA ALA A 53 5.98 4.68 -9.89
C ALA A 53 6.97 5.15 -10.97
N GLU A 54 6.74 6.32 -11.57
CA GLU A 54 7.64 6.92 -12.53
C GLU A 54 9.00 7.31 -11.93
N VAL A 55 9.02 7.91 -10.74
CA VAL A 55 10.26 8.25 -10.03
C VAL A 55 11.07 6.98 -9.73
N LEU A 56 10.41 5.93 -9.24
CA LEU A 56 11.07 4.63 -8.99
C LEU A 56 11.63 4.03 -10.29
N ALA A 57 10.83 4.01 -11.35
CA ALA A 57 11.25 3.47 -12.65
C ALA A 57 12.39 4.28 -13.28
N ASN A 58 12.40 5.61 -13.16
CA ASN A 58 13.51 6.46 -13.59
C ASN A 58 14.81 6.13 -12.87
N ASP A 59 14.74 5.83 -11.57
CA ASP A 59 15.90 5.40 -10.77
C ASP A 59 16.26 3.90 -10.97
N GLY A 60 15.52 3.20 -11.87
CA GLY A 60 15.80 1.84 -12.33
C GLY A 60 15.08 0.73 -11.57
N TYR A 61 14.22 1.04 -10.62
CA TYR A 61 13.41 0.06 -9.91
C TYR A 61 12.21 -0.39 -10.75
N LEU A 62 11.79 -1.64 -10.58
CA LEU A 62 10.54 -2.11 -11.15
C LEU A 62 9.39 -1.66 -10.24
N ALA A 63 8.44 -0.88 -10.76
CA ALA A 63 7.28 -0.44 -9.99
C ALA A 63 5.99 -1.05 -10.57
N LEU A 64 5.05 -1.43 -9.69
CA LEU A 64 3.74 -1.94 -10.04
C LEU A 64 2.68 -1.18 -9.26
N THR A 65 1.77 -0.49 -9.94
CA THR A 65 0.53 0.06 -9.35
C THR A 65 -0.64 -0.84 -9.65
N ILE A 66 -1.59 -0.93 -8.72
CA ILE A 66 -2.86 -1.64 -8.93
C ILE A 66 -4.04 -0.79 -8.47
N ASP A 67 -5.20 -1.01 -9.09
CA ASP A 67 -6.49 -0.62 -8.54
C ASP A 67 -7.06 -1.76 -7.71
N PHE A 68 -7.43 -1.49 -6.46
CA PHE A 68 -8.20 -2.46 -5.68
C PHE A 68 -9.60 -2.63 -6.26
N ARG A 69 -10.13 -3.86 -6.18
CA ARG A 69 -11.52 -4.14 -6.59
C ARG A 69 -12.51 -3.37 -5.72
N GLY A 70 -13.24 -2.46 -6.34
CA GLY A 70 -14.18 -1.57 -5.63
C GLY A 70 -13.51 -0.57 -4.67
N GLY A 71 -12.18 -0.43 -4.70
CA GLY A 71 -11.42 0.40 -3.76
C GLY A 71 -11.59 1.91 -3.96
N GLY A 72 -12.21 2.33 -5.05
CA GLY A 72 -12.48 3.74 -5.35
C GLY A 72 -13.37 3.93 -6.56
N LYS A 73 -14.06 5.07 -6.61
CA LYS A 73 -14.97 5.42 -7.73
C LYS A 73 -14.27 5.53 -9.09
N LYS A 74 -12.95 5.75 -9.11
CA LYS A 74 -12.14 5.86 -10.33
C LYS A 74 -11.39 4.57 -10.67
N CYS A 75 -11.44 3.56 -9.80
CA CYS A 75 -10.78 2.29 -10.04
C CYS A 75 -11.36 1.61 -11.28
N ILE A 76 -10.48 1.01 -12.09
CA ILE A 76 -10.86 0.26 -13.29
C ILE A 76 -10.87 -1.27 -13.06
N SER A 77 -10.47 -1.73 -11.87
CA SER A 77 -10.63 -3.11 -11.44
C SER A 77 -12.10 -3.45 -11.25
N MET A 78 -12.44 -4.72 -11.42
CA MET A 78 -13.84 -5.18 -11.29
C MET A 78 -14.34 -5.07 -9.85
N GLY A 79 -15.65 -4.93 -9.70
CA GLY A 79 -16.33 -4.87 -8.40
C GLY A 79 -16.86 -3.47 -8.08
N GLU A 80 -17.97 -3.45 -7.36
CA GLU A 80 -18.57 -2.22 -6.85
C GLU A 80 -17.92 -1.84 -5.51
N THR A 81 -18.05 -0.56 -5.13
CA THR A 81 -17.50 -0.09 -3.85
C THR A 81 -18.13 -0.81 -2.65
N THR A 82 -19.36 -1.25 -2.79
CA THR A 82 -20.07 -2.07 -1.80
C THR A 82 -19.58 -3.52 -1.69
N ASP A 83 -18.79 -3.99 -2.66
CA ASP A 83 -18.13 -5.32 -2.61
C ASP A 83 -16.74 -5.26 -1.95
N MET A 84 -16.19 -4.05 -1.78
CA MET A 84 -14.87 -3.84 -1.19
C MET A 84 -14.87 -4.13 0.30
N SER A 85 -13.77 -4.70 0.77
CA SER A 85 -13.41 -4.84 2.19
C SER A 85 -11.89 -4.91 2.34
N LEU A 86 -11.37 -4.78 3.56
CA LEU A 86 -9.94 -4.98 3.80
C LEU A 86 -9.47 -6.37 3.35
N LYS A 87 -10.32 -7.39 3.47
CA LYS A 87 -10.00 -8.74 3.02
C LYS A 87 -9.82 -8.79 1.50
N THR A 88 -10.75 -8.20 0.74
CA THR A 88 -10.63 -8.17 -0.73
C THR A 88 -9.39 -7.41 -1.19
N GLU A 89 -9.04 -6.31 -0.52
CA GLU A 89 -7.83 -5.54 -0.84
C GLU A 89 -6.54 -6.29 -0.50
N VAL A 90 -6.50 -7.03 0.63
CA VAL A 90 -5.37 -7.91 0.97
C VAL A 90 -5.24 -9.05 -0.04
N GLU A 91 -6.35 -9.63 -0.50
CA GLU A 91 -6.35 -10.63 -1.56
C GLU A 91 -5.81 -10.05 -2.89
N ASP A 92 -6.21 -8.84 -3.25
CA ASP A 92 -5.73 -8.15 -4.45
C ASP A 92 -4.23 -7.85 -4.38
N ALA A 93 -3.77 -7.34 -3.24
CA ALA A 93 -2.34 -7.08 -3.00
C ALA A 93 -1.53 -8.38 -3.02
N GLY A 94 -2.03 -9.44 -2.40
CA GLY A 94 -1.42 -10.78 -2.47
C GLY A 94 -1.35 -11.31 -3.90
N GLY A 95 -2.41 -11.12 -4.68
CA GLY A 95 -2.45 -11.44 -6.10
C GLY A 95 -1.41 -10.66 -6.92
N ALA A 96 -1.18 -9.38 -6.59
CA ALA A 96 -0.13 -8.57 -7.22
C ALA A 96 1.27 -9.13 -6.93
N VAL A 97 1.53 -9.55 -5.68
CA VAL A 97 2.78 -10.20 -5.28
C VAL A 97 3.01 -11.48 -6.11
N GLU A 98 2.02 -12.35 -6.20
CA GLU A 98 2.12 -13.58 -6.98
C GLU A 98 2.31 -13.30 -8.47
N PHE A 99 1.58 -12.32 -9.01
CA PHE A 99 1.67 -11.93 -10.40
C PHE A 99 3.08 -11.45 -10.76
N ILE A 100 3.65 -10.52 -9.99
CA ILE A 100 4.98 -9.96 -10.31
C ILE A 100 6.09 -10.99 -10.11
N CYS A 101 6.02 -11.80 -9.05
CA CYS A 101 6.97 -12.89 -8.81
C CYS A 101 6.98 -13.92 -9.94
N ARG A 102 5.83 -14.21 -10.53
CA ARG A 102 5.71 -15.16 -11.64
C ARG A 102 6.16 -14.55 -12.97
N THR A 103 5.64 -13.34 -13.31
CA THR A 103 5.82 -12.75 -14.63
C THR A 103 7.16 -12.05 -14.80
N ARG A 104 7.79 -11.64 -13.70
CA ARG A 104 9.10 -10.97 -13.65
C ARG A 104 10.15 -11.79 -12.90
N LYS A 105 9.98 -13.12 -12.89
CA LYS A 105 10.92 -14.05 -12.25
C LYS A 105 12.36 -13.81 -12.72
N GLY A 106 13.28 -13.64 -11.76
CA GLY A 106 14.70 -13.41 -12.02
C GLY A 106 15.06 -11.95 -12.37
N GLN A 107 14.09 -11.04 -12.49
CA GLN A 107 14.35 -9.63 -12.75
C GLN A 107 14.62 -8.82 -11.47
N PHE A 108 14.19 -9.32 -10.31
CA PHE A 108 14.46 -8.71 -8.99
C PHE A 108 14.73 -9.79 -7.94
N ASP A 109 15.42 -9.39 -6.88
CA ASP A 109 15.75 -10.24 -5.72
C ASP A 109 14.97 -9.80 -4.49
N ARG A 110 14.56 -8.53 -4.44
CA ARG A 110 13.87 -7.92 -3.31
C ARG A 110 12.55 -7.30 -3.75
N LEU A 111 11.51 -7.56 -2.98
CA LEU A 111 10.17 -7.01 -3.21
C LEU A 111 9.73 -6.18 -2.01
N PHE A 112 9.31 -4.96 -2.29
CA PHE A 112 8.79 -4.03 -1.30
C PHE A 112 7.32 -3.72 -1.58
N LEU A 113 6.57 -3.41 -0.52
CA LEU A 113 5.25 -2.82 -0.66
C LEU A 113 5.31 -1.35 -0.21
N TYR A 114 4.72 -0.50 -1.00
CA TYR A 114 4.40 0.88 -0.65
C TYR A 114 2.90 0.99 -0.42
N GLY A 115 2.47 1.73 0.60
CA GLY A 115 1.04 1.98 0.82
C GLY A 115 0.76 3.31 1.49
N GLU A 116 -0.26 4.01 1.02
CA GLU A 116 -0.78 5.25 1.60
C GLU A 116 -2.09 4.99 2.34
N SER A 117 -2.25 5.55 3.54
CA SER A 117 -3.51 5.51 4.29
C SER A 117 -4.05 4.06 4.44
N GLN A 118 -5.23 3.72 3.93
CA GLN A 118 -5.76 2.35 3.91
C GLN A 118 -4.83 1.40 3.17
N GLY A 119 -4.24 1.82 2.04
CA GLY A 119 -3.24 1.02 1.34
C GLY A 119 -2.01 0.68 2.19
N GLY A 120 -1.65 1.54 3.16
CA GLY A 120 -0.61 1.27 4.15
C GLY A 120 -1.00 0.18 5.16
N LEU A 121 -2.27 0.15 5.59
CA LEU A 121 -2.82 -0.95 6.39
C LEU A 121 -2.80 -2.25 5.58
N VAL A 122 -3.31 -2.22 4.34
CA VAL A 122 -3.32 -3.39 3.43
C VAL A 122 -1.91 -3.91 3.16
N ALA A 123 -0.94 -3.00 2.90
CA ALA A 123 0.47 -3.39 2.72
C ALA A 123 1.01 -4.14 3.93
N SER A 124 0.71 -3.65 5.14
CA SER A 124 1.15 -4.28 6.39
C SER A 124 0.54 -5.65 6.60
N LEU A 125 -0.78 -5.81 6.39
CA LEU A 125 -1.49 -7.08 6.50
C LEU A 125 -0.99 -8.11 5.47
N THR A 126 -0.77 -7.65 4.22
CA THR A 126 -0.22 -8.49 3.15
C THR A 126 1.20 -8.94 3.47
N ALA A 127 2.05 -8.03 3.98
CA ALA A 127 3.43 -8.35 4.35
C ALA A 127 3.48 -9.34 5.53
N ALA A 128 2.62 -9.19 6.51
CA ALA A 128 2.51 -10.15 7.62
C ALA A 128 2.15 -11.56 7.12
N SER A 129 1.21 -11.64 6.15
CA SER A 129 0.75 -12.91 5.58
C SER A 129 1.76 -13.56 4.62
N LEU A 130 2.56 -12.75 3.91
CA LEU A 130 3.53 -13.17 2.89
C LEU A 130 4.97 -12.81 3.29
N SER A 131 5.31 -12.89 4.58
CA SER A 131 6.55 -12.37 5.16
C SER A 131 7.83 -12.87 4.48
N GLN A 132 7.83 -14.08 3.92
CA GLN A 132 8.98 -14.65 3.22
C GLN A 132 9.22 -14.05 1.82
N LYS A 133 8.23 -13.33 1.25
CA LYS A 133 8.31 -12.74 -0.09
C LYS A 133 8.57 -11.23 -0.06
N ILE A 134 8.26 -10.57 1.06
CA ILE A 134 8.31 -9.12 1.18
C ILE A 134 9.52 -8.70 1.99
N SER A 135 10.45 -8.00 1.34
CA SER A 135 11.71 -7.53 1.93
C SER A 135 11.54 -6.31 2.83
N GLY A 136 10.57 -5.45 2.52
CA GLY A 136 10.31 -4.26 3.32
C GLY A 136 9.03 -3.51 2.95
N LEU A 137 8.70 -2.54 3.79
CA LEU A 137 7.51 -1.70 3.70
C LEU A 137 7.89 -0.23 3.69
N PHE A 138 7.23 0.55 2.83
CA PHE A 138 7.19 1.99 2.84
C PHE A 138 5.74 2.44 3.09
N LEU A 139 5.48 3.02 4.24
CA LEU A 139 4.13 3.33 4.71
C LEU A 139 3.98 4.84 4.91
N LEU A 140 3.04 5.44 4.19
CA LEU A 140 2.72 6.86 4.32
C LEU A 140 1.39 7.00 5.06
N TYR A 141 1.43 7.62 6.24
CA TYR A 141 0.29 7.81 7.18
C TYR A 141 -0.68 6.61 7.22
N PRO A 142 -0.16 5.37 7.49
CA PRO A 142 -0.96 4.15 7.38
C PRO A 142 -2.17 4.15 8.30
N ALA A 143 -3.36 3.84 7.76
CA ALA A 143 -4.64 3.93 8.47
C ALA A 143 -4.89 2.74 9.41
N PHE A 144 -3.97 2.49 10.35
CA PHE A 144 -4.10 1.43 11.36
C PHE A 144 -5.26 1.64 12.34
N CYS A 145 -5.88 2.82 12.30
CA CYS A 145 -7.06 3.16 13.08
C CYS A 145 -8.34 2.46 12.60
N ILE A 146 -8.42 2.07 11.32
CA ILE A 146 -9.68 1.60 10.71
C ILE A 146 -10.38 0.51 11.53
N PRO A 147 -9.73 -0.59 11.96
CA PRO A 147 -10.41 -1.61 12.73
C PRO A 147 -10.92 -1.13 14.11
N GLU A 148 -10.27 -0.12 14.70
CA GLU A 148 -10.67 0.46 15.98
C GLU A 148 -11.80 1.48 15.81
N ASP A 149 -11.64 2.43 14.88
CA ASP A 149 -12.58 3.53 14.68
C ASP A 149 -13.95 3.04 14.16
N MET A 150 -13.94 1.97 13.35
CA MET A 150 -15.15 1.41 12.75
C MET A 150 -15.90 0.42 13.64
N LYS A 151 -15.39 0.05 14.83
CA LYS A 151 -16.03 -0.92 15.75
C LYS A 151 -17.46 -0.59 16.14
N LYS A 152 -17.82 0.69 16.15
CA LYS A 152 -19.16 1.16 16.56
C LYS A 152 -20.08 1.43 15.38
N VAL A 153 -19.57 1.30 14.17
CA VAL A 153 -20.34 1.50 12.94
C VAL A 153 -21.16 0.22 12.70
N ASN A 154 -22.43 0.40 12.44
CA ASN A 154 -23.33 -0.70 12.07
C ASN A 154 -24.03 -0.35 10.78
N ILE A 155 -24.05 -1.29 9.84
CA ILE A 155 -24.76 -1.20 8.57
C ILE A 155 -25.70 -2.42 8.54
N ASN A 156 -27.01 -2.19 8.32
CA ASN A 156 -27.97 -3.28 8.22
C ASN A 156 -27.81 -4.03 6.88
N GLU A 157 -28.35 -5.25 6.84
CA GLU A 157 -28.35 -6.04 5.61
C GLU A 157 -29.08 -5.31 4.48
N GLY A 158 -28.42 -5.21 3.32
CA GLY A 158 -28.96 -4.51 2.15
C GLY A 158 -28.85 -2.96 2.18
N GLU A 159 -28.34 -2.38 3.27
CA GLU A 159 -28.04 -0.96 3.35
C GLU A 159 -26.60 -0.63 3.00
N THR A 160 -26.36 0.63 2.67
CA THR A 160 -25.02 1.19 2.47
C THR A 160 -24.78 2.38 3.38
N LEU A 161 -23.52 2.67 3.66
CA LEU A 161 -23.08 3.85 4.37
C LEU A 161 -22.16 4.66 3.45
N GLU A 162 -22.50 5.93 3.24
CA GLU A 162 -21.53 6.83 2.59
C GLU A 162 -20.42 7.20 3.58
N LEU A 163 -19.20 6.82 3.22
CA LEU A 163 -17.98 7.12 3.99
C LEU A 163 -16.99 7.84 3.08
N MET A 164 -16.64 9.08 3.42
CA MET A 164 -15.67 9.90 2.68
C MET A 164 -15.89 9.87 1.15
N GLY A 165 -17.14 10.05 0.73
CA GLY A 165 -17.53 10.14 -0.68
C GLY A 165 -17.68 8.80 -1.41
N MET A 166 -17.66 7.68 -0.73
CA MET A 166 -17.83 6.35 -1.30
C MET A 166 -18.81 5.51 -0.47
N ASP A 167 -19.70 4.78 -1.13
CA ASP A 167 -20.62 3.88 -0.46
C ASP A 167 -19.95 2.55 -0.13
N ILE A 168 -20.04 2.15 1.14
CA ILE A 168 -19.62 0.85 1.65
C ILE A 168 -20.81 0.04 2.13
N SER A 169 -20.70 -1.27 2.14
CA SER A 169 -21.71 -2.17 2.66
C SER A 169 -21.33 -2.75 4.02
N LYS A 170 -22.25 -3.49 4.61
CA LYS A 170 -22.06 -4.27 5.82
C LYS A 170 -20.81 -5.17 5.76
N LYS A 171 -20.46 -5.71 4.59
CA LYS A 171 -19.29 -6.56 4.36
C LYS A 171 -17.99 -5.89 4.82
N TYR A 172 -17.82 -4.58 4.52
CA TYR A 172 -16.63 -3.85 4.97
C TYR A 172 -16.46 -3.90 6.48
N ILE A 173 -17.57 -3.68 7.22
CA ILE A 173 -17.56 -3.65 8.69
C ILE A 173 -17.38 -5.04 9.28
N ASP A 174 -18.11 -6.04 8.79
CA ASP A 174 -18.14 -7.40 9.36
C ASP A 174 -16.77 -8.10 9.26
N GLU A 175 -15.98 -7.76 8.28
CA GLU A 175 -14.66 -8.36 8.08
C GLU A 175 -13.52 -7.68 8.88
N LEU A 176 -13.74 -6.47 9.42
CA LEU A 176 -12.70 -5.74 10.17
C LEU A 176 -12.20 -6.45 11.43
N PRO A 177 -13.05 -7.12 12.25
CA PRO A 177 -12.59 -7.74 13.50
C PRO A 177 -11.54 -8.83 13.34
N GLN A 178 -11.39 -9.40 12.15
CA GLN A 178 -10.36 -10.42 11.88
C GLN A 178 -8.94 -9.81 11.72
N PHE A 179 -8.82 -8.49 11.60
CA PHE A 179 -7.56 -7.81 11.33
C PHE A 179 -7.08 -7.02 12.56
N ASP A 180 -6.18 -7.62 13.33
CA ASP A 180 -5.32 -6.91 14.28
C ASP A 180 -3.92 -6.74 13.67
N VAL A 181 -3.69 -5.58 13.04
CA VAL A 181 -2.41 -5.30 12.36
C VAL A 181 -1.23 -5.38 13.32
N TYR A 182 -1.41 -4.97 14.58
CA TYR A 182 -0.33 -5.00 15.57
C TYR A 182 0.02 -6.43 15.97
N ASP A 183 -0.98 -7.30 16.09
CA ASP A 183 -0.74 -8.72 16.38
C ASP A 183 -0.10 -9.42 15.19
N MET A 184 -0.63 -9.22 13.99
CA MET A 184 -0.11 -9.83 12.77
C MET A 184 1.33 -9.38 12.46
N MET A 185 1.65 -8.10 12.65
CA MET A 185 2.98 -7.54 12.37
C MET A 185 4.07 -8.02 13.33
N LYS A 186 3.76 -8.64 14.45
CA LYS A 186 4.76 -9.29 15.34
C LYS A 186 5.60 -10.33 14.60
N TYR A 187 5.04 -10.97 13.59
CA TYR A 187 5.70 -12.05 12.83
C TYR A 187 6.40 -11.55 11.57
N TYR A 188 6.25 -10.29 11.21
CA TYR A 188 6.93 -9.71 10.06
C TYR A 188 8.36 -9.31 10.43
N GLY A 189 9.34 -9.84 9.68
CA GLY A 189 10.77 -9.60 9.93
C GLY A 189 11.45 -8.67 8.94
N GLY A 190 10.74 -8.20 7.92
CA GLY A 190 11.26 -7.26 6.92
C GLY A 190 11.43 -5.84 7.47
N LYS A 191 12.12 -4.99 6.72
CA LYS A 191 12.35 -3.59 7.08
C LYS A 191 11.07 -2.77 6.97
N ILE A 192 10.86 -1.81 7.87
CA ILE A 192 9.69 -0.94 7.87
C ILE A 192 10.15 0.52 7.91
N THR A 193 9.68 1.33 6.97
CA THR A 193 9.88 2.78 6.98
C THR A 193 8.52 3.46 6.92
N ILE A 194 8.21 4.28 7.93
CA ILE A 194 6.94 4.97 8.06
C ILE A 194 7.20 6.48 7.97
N ALA A 195 6.37 7.19 7.20
CA ALA A 195 6.25 8.64 7.25
C ALA A 195 4.86 9.03 7.73
N HIS A 196 4.76 10.04 8.62
CA HIS A 196 3.48 10.50 9.15
C HIS A 196 3.54 11.98 9.52
N GLY A 197 2.46 12.73 9.24
CA GLY A 197 2.32 14.12 9.66
C GLY A 197 1.90 14.23 11.13
N ASP A 198 2.40 15.23 11.83
CA ASP A 198 2.08 15.42 13.26
C ASP A 198 0.73 16.11 13.52
N ILE A 199 0.14 16.72 12.47
CA ILE A 199 -1.18 17.35 12.54
C ILE A 199 -2.23 16.63 11.67
N ASP A 200 -2.06 15.32 11.42
CA ASP A 200 -2.99 14.51 10.64
C ASP A 200 -4.35 14.36 11.39
N PRO A 201 -5.45 14.95 10.86
CA PRO A 201 -6.75 14.90 11.52
C PRO A 201 -7.54 13.61 11.19
N ILE A 202 -7.11 12.83 10.20
CA ILE A 202 -7.79 11.63 9.72
C ILE A 202 -7.21 10.40 10.39
N VAL A 203 -5.88 10.25 10.34
CA VAL A 203 -5.17 9.16 11.00
C VAL A 203 -4.22 9.73 12.05
N ASN A 204 -4.55 9.56 13.31
CA ASN A 204 -3.71 10.07 14.38
C ASN A 204 -2.33 9.41 14.39
N LEU A 205 -1.26 10.20 14.48
CA LEU A 205 0.13 9.75 14.52
C LEU A 205 0.40 8.62 15.53
N ARG A 206 -0.38 8.59 16.64
CA ARG A 206 -0.26 7.55 17.70
C ARG A 206 -0.29 6.12 17.16
N TYR A 207 -1.03 5.88 16.08
CA TYR A 207 -1.15 4.54 15.50
C TYR A 207 0.16 4.08 14.85
N SER A 208 0.86 4.99 14.16
CA SER A 208 2.21 4.73 13.63
C SER A 208 3.25 4.61 14.75
N GLN A 209 3.16 5.45 15.79
CA GLN A 209 4.03 5.38 16.97
C GLN A 209 3.87 4.02 17.67
N ARG A 210 2.64 3.53 17.84
CA ARG A 210 2.37 2.21 18.44
C ARG A 210 3.08 1.09 17.68
N LEU A 211 2.98 1.07 16.35
CA LEU A 211 3.68 0.05 15.56
C LEU A 211 5.20 0.20 15.68
N PHE A 212 5.71 1.44 15.62
CA PHE A 212 7.14 1.73 15.76
C PHE A 212 7.69 1.21 17.11
N GLU A 213 7.05 1.54 18.22
CA GLU A 213 7.46 1.11 19.55
C GLU A 213 7.41 -0.42 19.68
N GLN A 214 6.35 -1.05 19.19
CA GLN A 214 6.23 -2.50 19.20
C GLN A 214 7.35 -3.18 18.40
N GLN A 215 7.62 -2.74 17.19
CA GLN A 215 8.65 -3.35 16.35
C GLN A 215 10.05 -3.09 16.88
N LYS A 216 10.31 -1.92 17.47
CA LYS A 216 11.56 -1.63 18.18
C LYS A 216 11.77 -2.53 19.38
N ALA A 217 10.73 -2.78 20.18
CA ALA A 217 10.79 -3.71 21.31
C ALA A 217 11.11 -5.15 20.88
N LEU A 218 10.72 -5.54 19.67
CA LEU A 218 11.05 -6.83 19.06
C LEU A 218 12.44 -6.85 18.38
N GLY A 219 13.22 -5.76 18.44
CA GLY A 219 14.53 -5.66 17.80
C GLY A 219 14.47 -5.59 16.26
N ARG A 220 13.36 -5.17 15.69
CA ARG A 220 13.16 -5.09 14.23
C ARG A 220 13.73 -3.80 13.63
N ASP A 221 14.06 -3.84 12.35
CA ASP A 221 14.51 -2.67 11.58
C ASP A 221 13.29 -1.84 11.17
N ILE A 222 12.99 -0.83 11.95
CA ILE A 222 11.90 0.12 11.70
C ILE A 222 12.34 1.55 11.93
N THR A 223 11.87 2.47 11.07
CA THR A 223 11.98 3.93 11.26
C THR A 223 10.61 4.58 11.18
N LEU A 224 10.46 5.68 11.90
CA LEU A 224 9.30 6.56 11.85
C LEU A 224 9.79 7.99 11.64
N ASP A 225 9.56 8.51 10.45
CA ASP A 225 9.86 9.88 10.08
C ASP A 225 8.59 10.74 10.28
N VAL A 226 8.63 11.59 11.32
CA VAL A 226 7.52 12.52 11.61
C VAL A 226 7.76 13.82 10.84
N PHE A 227 6.75 14.25 10.08
CA PHE A 227 6.78 15.45 9.24
C PHE A 227 6.03 16.59 9.94
N PRO A 228 6.73 17.59 10.51
CA PRO A 228 6.10 18.67 11.25
C PRO A 228 5.21 19.55 10.36
N GLY A 229 3.98 19.82 10.80
CA GLY A 229 3.01 20.66 10.08
C GLY A 229 2.37 19.99 8.86
N GLU A 230 2.59 18.69 8.66
CA GLU A 230 1.92 17.93 7.60
C GLU A 230 0.67 17.24 8.14
N SER A 231 -0.36 17.27 7.29
CA SER A 231 -1.67 16.66 7.51
C SER A 231 -1.79 15.34 6.72
N HIS A 232 -2.97 14.73 6.70
CA HIS A 232 -3.27 13.64 5.78
C HIS A 232 -3.17 14.14 4.33
N GLY A 233 -2.47 13.43 3.45
CA GLY A 233 -2.21 13.90 2.09
C GLY A 233 -1.11 14.98 2.04
N PHE A 234 0.12 14.59 2.32
CA PHE A 234 1.30 15.47 2.32
C PHE A 234 1.35 16.47 1.18
N LYS A 235 1.82 17.69 1.46
CA LYS A 235 2.14 18.69 0.44
C LYS A 235 3.30 18.22 -0.45
N ALA A 236 3.45 18.83 -1.61
CA ALA A 236 4.44 18.42 -2.61
C ALA A 236 5.88 18.34 -2.05
N GLU A 237 6.30 19.29 -1.22
CA GLU A 237 7.63 19.30 -0.61
C GLU A 237 7.86 18.08 0.30
N ALA A 238 6.89 17.78 1.17
CA ALA A 238 6.94 16.62 2.05
C ALA A 238 6.89 15.30 1.26
N ARG A 239 6.11 15.23 0.19
CA ARG A 239 6.07 14.07 -0.72
C ARG A 239 7.41 13.86 -1.40
N ASN A 240 8.07 14.89 -1.87
CA ASN A 240 9.40 14.79 -2.47
C ASN A 240 10.43 14.30 -1.47
N LYS A 241 10.43 14.83 -0.24
CA LYS A 241 11.31 14.36 0.83
C LYS A 241 11.03 12.90 1.20
N TRP A 242 9.77 12.48 1.21
CA TRP A 242 9.40 11.08 1.42
C TRP A 242 9.96 10.18 0.32
N LEU A 243 9.87 10.58 -0.96
CA LEU A 243 10.46 9.87 -2.08
C LEU A 243 11.98 9.75 -1.95
N GLU A 244 12.67 10.80 -1.53
CA GLU A 244 14.11 10.76 -1.28
C GLU A 244 14.47 9.73 -0.18
N ILE A 245 13.68 9.66 0.90
CA ILE A 245 13.85 8.65 1.95
C ILE A 245 13.70 7.25 1.37
N ILE A 246 12.64 6.98 0.57
CA ILE A 246 12.41 5.69 -0.09
C ILE A 246 13.61 5.31 -0.97
N LEU A 247 14.04 6.22 -1.86
CA LEU A 247 15.15 5.97 -2.77
C LEU A 247 16.47 5.70 -2.03
N ASN A 248 16.74 6.43 -0.93
CA ASN A 248 17.92 6.21 -0.11
C ASN A 248 17.88 4.86 0.62
N ARG A 249 16.70 4.45 1.10
CA ARG A 249 16.50 3.12 1.70
C ARG A 249 16.71 2.00 0.69
N LEU A 250 16.18 2.15 -0.52
CA LEU A 250 16.35 1.18 -1.60
C LEU A 250 17.81 1.06 -2.09
N LYS A 251 18.60 2.16 -2.03
CA LYS A 251 20.03 2.19 -2.42
C LYS A 251 20.94 1.59 -1.36
N GLY A 252 20.62 1.79 -0.09
CA GLY A 252 21.43 1.34 1.06
C GLY A 252 21.33 -0.16 1.34
N GLU A 253 20.68 -0.89 0.47
CA GLU A 253 20.43 -2.32 0.56
C GLU A 253 21.29 -3.12 -0.47
#